data_c06ef220e03b0319ba0260874ed60d03
#
_entry.id   c06ef220e03b0319ba0260874ed60d03
#
_cell.length_a   1.000
_cell.length_b   1.000
_cell.length_c   1.000
_cell.angle_alpha   90.00
_cell.angle_beta   90.00
_cell.angle_gamma   90.00
#
_symmetry.space_group_name_H-M   'P 1'
#
loop_
_entity.id
_entity.type
_entity.pdbx_description
1 polymer ?
#
loop_
_entity_poly.entity_id
_entity_poly.type
_entity_poly.pdbx_seq_one_letter_code
_entity_poly.pdbx_strand_id
1 'polypeptide(L)'
;DYAEQRIKWEPIVEVTQVKGDSESLPDTPGDEFSDFETYQYYLQAYATEYVPRQGDYIRPALKLGLEINEAIGVNPYKFGLIGSTDSHTSLASAEEKNFWGKYSNDSTPEIKDQDIIGDANNTGWSMSAGGLAGVWAKENTRDEIYAAFKRKEVYATTGPRIGVQVFAGWDLSDITYTVSYTHLRAHE
;
A
#
# COMPACT_ATOMS: atom_id res chain seq x y z
N ASP A 1 -5.36 -25.40 8.87
CA ASP A 1 -6.66 -24.81 8.59
C ASP A 1 -6.54 -23.58 7.66
N TYR A 2 -7.62 -22.85 7.41
CA TYR A 2 -7.62 -21.68 6.52
C TYR A 2 -6.72 -20.54 7.04
N ALA A 3 -6.77 -20.24 8.32
CA ALA A 3 -5.95 -19.19 8.94
C ALA A 3 -4.44 -19.47 8.83
N GLU A 4 -4.05 -20.71 9.05
CA GLU A 4 -2.65 -21.15 8.89
C GLU A 4 -2.17 -21.06 7.43
N GLN A 5 -3.03 -21.38 6.47
CA GLN A 5 -2.70 -21.24 5.05
C GLN A 5 -2.51 -19.76 4.67
N ARG A 6 -3.34 -18.86 5.17
CA ARG A 6 -3.18 -17.43 4.92
C ARG A 6 -1.83 -16.90 5.41
N ILE A 7 -1.45 -17.17 6.66
CA ILE A 7 -0.16 -16.74 7.20
C ILE A 7 1.00 -17.26 6.35
N LYS A 8 0.90 -18.50 5.88
CA LYS A 8 1.96 -19.14 5.10
C LYS A 8 2.12 -18.51 3.72
N TRP A 9 1.03 -18.21 3.04
CA TRP A 9 1.04 -17.83 1.64
C TRP A 9 0.81 -16.35 1.39
N GLU A 10 0.27 -15.63 2.37
CA GLU A 10 -0.05 -14.20 2.30
C GLU A 10 0.78 -13.41 3.33
N PRO A 11 2.13 -13.34 3.21
CA PRO A 11 2.98 -12.69 4.20
C PRO A 11 2.87 -11.16 4.17
N ILE A 12 2.43 -10.58 3.05
CA ILE A 12 2.31 -9.14 2.81
C ILE A 12 0.99 -8.82 2.15
N VAL A 13 0.54 -7.57 2.29
CA VAL A 13 -0.65 -7.03 1.63
C VAL A 13 -0.34 -5.62 1.08
N GLU A 14 -0.89 -5.31 -0.07
CA GLU A 14 -0.83 -3.97 -0.66
C GLU A 14 -1.89 -3.08 -0.02
N VAL A 15 -1.45 -1.93 0.53
CA VAL A 15 -2.37 -0.98 1.17
C VAL A 15 -2.65 0.25 0.31
N THR A 16 -1.78 0.56 -0.64
CA THR A 16 -1.91 1.74 -1.51
C THR A 16 -1.34 1.50 -2.89
N GLN A 17 -1.99 2.04 -3.89
CA GLN A 17 -1.59 2.01 -5.29
C GLN A 17 -2.30 3.13 -6.08
N VAL A 18 -2.05 3.24 -7.37
CA VAL A 18 -2.59 4.31 -8.23
C VAL A 18 -4.12 4.47 -8.20
N LYS A 19 -4.86 3.42 -7.84
CA LYS A 19 -6.33 3.45 -7.71
C LYS A 19 -6.82 3.85 -6.30
N GLY A 20 -5.93 4.30 -5.43
CA GLY A 20 -6.27 4.71 -4.07
C GLY A 20 -5.70 3.76 -3.01
N ASP A 21 -6.19 3.87 -1.80
CA ASP A 21 -5.74 3.08 -0.67
C ASP A 21 -6.81 2.13 -0.12
N SER A 22 -6.35 1.11 0.59
CA SER A 22 -7.18 0.14 1.32
C SER A 22 -6.88 0.17 2.82
N GLU A 23 -6.30 1.24 3.34
CA GLU A 23 -5.87 1.30 4.74
C GLU A 23 -7.05 1.42 5.69
N SER A 24 -7.88 2.45 5.51
CA SER A 24 -8.99 2.75 6.40
C SER A 24 -10.28 3.03 5.64
N LEU A 25 -11.40 2.69 6.30
CA LEU A 25 -12.72 3.07 5.81
C LEU A 25 -12.81 4.60 5.68
N PRO A 26 -13.33 5.15 4.58
CA PRO A 26 -13.67 6.57 4.50
C PRO A 26 -14.49 7.02 5.71
N ASP A 27 -14.29 8.23 6.16
CA ASP A 27 -14.93 8.79 7.37
C ASP A 27 -14.56 8.07 8.69
N THR A 28 -13.41 7.40 8.75
CA THR A 28 -12.93 6.80 10.00
C THR A 28 -12.74 7.88 11.06
N PRO A 29 -13.42 7.79 12.21
CA PRO A 29 -13.33 8.82 13.25
C PRO A 29 -11.90 9.05 13.75
N GLY A 30 -11.46 10.30 13.75
CA GLY A 30 -10.12 10.69 14.20
C GLY A 30 -9.02 10.54 13.14
N ASP A 31 -9.36 10.15 11.93
CA ASP A 31 -8.45 10.10 10.78
C ASP A 31 -8.92 11.08 9.70
N GLU A 32 -8.32 12.27 9.67
CA GLU A 32 -8.67 13.32 8.72
C GLU A 32 -8.30 13.00 7.27
N PHE A 33 -7.49 11.97 7.05
CA PHE A 33 -7.04 11.53 5.73
C PHE A 33 -7.75 10.25 5.25
N SER A 34 -8.69 9.72 6.03
CA SER A 34 -9.38 8.46 5.67
C SER A 34 -10.20 8.53 4.39
N ASP A 35 -10.60 9.73 3.98
CA ASP A 35 -11.36 9.99 2.74
C ASP A 35 -10.52 10.73 1.68
N PHE A 36 -9.19 10.65 1.77
CA PHE A 36 -8.29 11.30 0.81
C PHE A 36 -8.16 10.47 -0.47
N GLU A 37 -8.35 11.11 -1.62
CA GLU A 37 -8.25 10.50 -2.97
C GLU A 37 -9.04 9.19 -3.16
N THR A 38 -10.22 9.10 -2.56
CA THR A 38 -11.10 7.94 -2.73
C THR A 38 -11.85 7.96 -4.05
N TYR A 39 -12.04 6.79 -4.65
CA TYR A 39 -12.88 6.62 -5.85
C TYR A 39 -14.32 6.31 -5.46
N GLN A 40 -15.26 6.96 -6.12
CA GLN A 40 -16.69 6.77 -5.88
C GLN A 40 -17.26 5.51 -6.54
N TYR A 41 -16.53 4.90 -7.44
CA TYR A 41 -17.00 3.78 -8.26
C TYR A 41 -16.05 2.61 -8.22
N TYR A 42 -16.61 1.42 -8.42
CA TYR A 42 -15.77 0.26 -8.74
C TYR A 42 -15.03 0.48 -10.07
N LEU A 43 -13.76 0.11 -10.13
CA LEU A 43 -12.96 0.15 -11.36
C LEU A 43 -13.37 -1.00 -12.30
N GLN A 44 -14.40 -0.77 -13.09
CA GLN A 44 -14.97 -1.71 -14.04
C GLN A 44 -15.53 -0.97 -15.26
N ALA A 45 -15.99 -1.73 -16.28
CA ALA A 45 -16.49 -1.16 -17.55
C ALA A 45 -17.72 -0.26 -17.40
N TYR A 46 -18.44 -0.37 -16.30
CA TYR A 46 -19.66 0.40 -16.04
C TYR A 46 -19.54 1.14 -14.72
N ALA A 47 -19.99 2.39 -14.67
CA ALA A 47 -20.05 3.15 -13.45
C ALA A 47 -21.01 2.49 -12.45
N THR A 48 -20.47 1.91 -11.40
CA THR A 48 -21.23 1.34 -10.27
C THR A 48 -20.67 1.95 -9.01
N GLU A 49 -21.51 2.65 -8.28
CA GLU A 49 -21.12 3.29 -7.02
C GLU A 49 -20.55 2.27 -6.04
N TYR A 50 -19.42 2.59 -5.45
CA TYR A 50 -18.79 1.79 -4.42
C TYR A 50 -19.41 2.11 -3.07
N VAL A 51 -19.89 1.08 -2.38
CA VAL A 51 -20.37 1.19 -1.00
C VAL A 51 -19.32 0.58 -0.07
N PRO A 52 -18.53 1.41 0.62
CA PRO A 52 -17.45 0.92 1.47
C PRO A 52 -17.97 0.12 2.66
N ARG A 53 -17.26 -0.95 3.02
CA ARG A 53 -17.55 -1.80 4.17
C ARG A 53 -16.28 -1.99 4.99
N GLN A 54 -16.43 -2.15 6.30
CA GLN A 54 -15.28 -2.37 7.18
C GLN A 54 -14.39 -3.54 6.75
N GLY A 55 -14.98 -4.62 6.25
CA GLY A 55 -14.25 -5.81 5.80
C GLY A 55 -13.39 -5.60 4.54
N ASP A 56 -13.54 -4.47 3.86
CA ASP A 56 -12.79 -4.15 2.65
C ASP A 56 -11.43 -3.49 2.96
N TYR A 57 -11.14 -3.19 4.24
CA TYR A 57 -9.99 -2.38 4.64
C TYR A 57 -9.06 -3.10 5.62
N ILE A 58 -7.80 -2.67 5.59
CA ILE A 58 -6.69 -3.31 6.31
C ILE A 58 -6.74 -3.07 7.82
N ARG A 59 -6.98 -1.84 8.27
CA ARG A 59 -7.04 -1.54 9.72
C ARG A 59 -8.08 -2.38 10.45
N PRO A 60 -9.33 -2.48 9.98
CA PRO A 60 -10.30 -3.42 10.54
C PRO A 60 -9.87 -4.89 10.47
N ALA A 61 -9.20 -5.30 9.39
CA ALA A 61 -8.70 -6.67 9.25
C ALA A 61 -7.61 -6.99 10.30
N LEU A 62 -6.69 -6.05 10.58
CA LEU A 62 -5.68 -6.22 11.62
C LEU A 62 -6.33 -6.43 13.00
N LYS A 63 -7.34 -5.64 13.34
CA LYS A 63 -8.10 -5.79 14.57
C LYS A 63 -8.79 -7.15 14.65
N LEU A 64 -9.51 -7.53 13.60
CA LEU A 64 -10.19 -8.82 13.50
C LEU A 64 -9.18 -9.98 13.62
N GLY A 65 -7.98 -9.83 13.09
CA GLY A 65 -6.92 -10.82 13.23
C GLY A 65 -6.51 -11.09 14.67
N LEU A 66 -6.50 -10.07 15.53
CA LEU A 66 -6.25 -10.23 16.96
C LEU A 66 -7.39 -10.96 17.67
N GLU A 67 -8.64 -10.65 17.33
CA GLU A 67 -9.84 -11.31 17.87
C GLU A 67 -9.88 -12.80 17.46
N ILE A 68 -9.54 -13.10 16.21
CA ILE A 68 -9.44 -14.48 15.72
C ILE A 68 -8.32 -15.23 16.43
N ASN A 69 -7.16 -14.57 16.63
CA ASN A 69 -6.05 -15.18 17.36
C ASN A 69 -6.44 -15.56 18.80
N GLU A 70 -7.21 -14.73 19.47
CA GLU A 70 -7.72 -15.04 20.82
C GLU A 70 -8.65 -16.27 20.80
N ALA A 71 -9.47 -16.39 19.76
CA ALA A 71 -10.46 -17.48 19.65
C ALA A 71 -9.85 -18.83 19.23
N ILE A 72 -8.86 -18.84 18.32
CA ILE A 72 -8.34 -20.08 17.73
C ILE A 72 -6.81 -20.23 17.78
N GLY A 73 -6.10 -19.26 18.37
CA GLY A 73 -4.63 -19.29 18.51
C GLY A 73 -3.82 -18.93 17.26
N VAL A 74 -4.48 -18.50 16.18
CA VAL A 74 -3.85 -18.15 14.90
C VAL A 74 -4.41 -16.83 14.37
N ASN A 75 -3.54 -15.86 14.07
CA ASN A 75 -3.92 -14.60 13.44
C ASN A 75 -3.74 -14.68 11.91
N PRO A 76 -4.83 -14.80 11.12
CA PRO A 76 -4.74 -14.91 9.66
C PRO A 76 -4.32 -13.60 8.96
N TYR A 77 -4.37 -12.46 9.65
CA TYR A 77 -4.09 -11.13 9.12
C TYR A 77 -2.79 -10.51 9.67
N LYS A 78 -1.88 -11.34 10.18
CA LYS A 78 -0.56 -10.91 10.59
C LYS A 78 0.38 -10.80 9.38
N PHE A 79 0.20 -9.77 8.56
CA PHE A 79 0.97 -9.50 7.35
C PHE A 79 1.76 -8.20 7.45
N GLY A 80 2.77 -8.03 6.59
CA GLY A 80 3.46 -6.76 6.36
C GLY A 80 2.69 -5.91 5.35
N LEU A 81 2.86 -4.60 5.39
CA LEU A 81 2.18 -3.65 4.52
C LEU A 81 3.14 -3.16 3.44
N ILE A 82 2.71 -3.17 2.19
CA ILE A 82 3.45 -2.59 1.06
C ILE A 82 2.58 -1.63 0.27
N GLY A 83 3.21 -0.69 -0.44
CA GLY A 83 2.59 0.08 -1.50
C GLY A 83 3.11 -0.37 -2.86
N SER A 84 2.43 -0.03 -3.91
CA SER A 84 2.88 -0.20 -5.29
C SER A 84 2.27 0.85 -6.22
N THR A 85 2.77 0.96 -7.44
CA THR A 85 2.18 1.86 -8.43
C THR A 85 0.96 1.23 -9.10
N ASP A 86 0.91 -0.07 -9.20
CA ASP A 86 -0.05 -0.80 -10.04
C ASP A 86 -0.07 -0.28 -11.50
N SER A 87 1.04 0.30 -11.94
CA SER A 87 1.21 0.75 -13.32
C SER A 87 1.41 -0.45 -14.25
N HIS A 88 0.75 -0.42 -15.40
CA HIS A 88 0.81 -1.46 -16.42
C HIS A 88 1.68 -1.05 -17.61
N THR A 89 2.60 -0.10 -17.41
CA THR A 89 3.53 0.39 -18.42
C THR A 89 4.86 -0.33 -18.42
N SER A 90 5.11 -1.22 -17.45
CA SER A 90 6.42 -1.83 -17.16
C SER A 90 7.51 -0.83 -16.77
N LEU A 91 7.14 0.41 -16.43
CA LEU A 91 8.02 1.46 -15.97
C LEU A 91 7.83 1.65 -14.46
N ALA A 92 8.90 1.44 -13.70
CA ALA A 92 8.90 1.59 -12.25
C ALA A 92 9.08 3.06 -11.84
N SER A 93 8.10 3.92 -12.11
CA SER A 93 8.10 5.32 -11.70
C SER A 93 6.95 5.59 -10.74
N ALA A 94 7.30 6.06 -9.53
CA ALA A 94 6.33 6.37 -8.49
C ALA A 94 6.29 7.88 -8.15
N GLU A 95 7.26 8.65 -8.60
CA GLU A 95 7.28 10.10 -8.37
C GLU A 95 6.32 10.80 -9.33
N GLU A 96 5.57 11.77 -8.84
CA GLU A 96 4.55 12.49 -9.61
C GLU A 96 5.09 13.07 -10.93
N LYS A 97 6.25 13.72 -10.88
CA LYS A 97 6.89 14.30 -12.07
C LYS A 97 7.41 13.29 -13.09
N ASN A 98 7.51 12.01 -12.71
CA ASN A 98 8.00 10.91 -13.53
C ASN A 98 6.95 9.82 -13.71
N PHE A 99 5.70 10.07 -13.31
CA PHE A 99 4.63 9.11 -13.45
C PHE A 99 4.18 9.00 -14.90
N TRP A 100 4.26 7.78 -15.44
CA TRP A 100 3.94 7.48 -16.83
C TRP A 100 2.49 7.02 -17.07
N GLY A 101 1.65 7.13 -16.06
CA GLY A 101 0.26 6.73 -16.14
C GLY A 101 0.01 5.25 -15.80
N LYS A 102 -1.25 4.86 -15.84
CA LYS A 102 -1.69 3.48 -15.59
C LYS A 102 -1.38 2.55 -16.75
N TYR A 103 -1.65 3.01 -17.98
CA TYR A 103 -1.45 2.26 -19.21
C TYR A 103 -0.60 3.06 -20.21
N SER A 104 -0.11 2.40 -21.23
CA SER A 104 0.69 3.07 -22.26
C SER A 104 -0.09 4.13 -23.06
N ASN A 105 -1.41 4.01 -23.11
CA ASN A 105 -2.28 4.95 -23.82
C ASN A 105 -2.64 6.20 -23.00
N ASP A 106 -2.33 6.26 -21.70
CA ASP A 106 -2.57 7.42 -20.85
C ASP A 106 -1.27 8.08 -20.36
N SER A 107 -0.14 7.71 -20.94
CA SER A 107 1.19 8.13 -20.51
C SER A 107 1.61 9.52 -21.03
N THR A 108 0.81 10.18 -21.83
CA THR A 108 1.11 11.53 -22.35
C THR A 108 0.11 12.57 -21.83
N PRO A 109 0.55 13.84 -21.64
CA PRO A 109 -0.33 14.89 -21.13
C PRO A 109 -1.59 15.11 -21.98
N GLU A 110 -1.51 14.89 -23.30
CA GLU A 110 -2.58 15.17 -24.25
C GLU A 110 -3.79 14.26 -24.12
N ILE A 111 -3.63 13.11 -23.46
CA ILE A 111 -4.69 12.12 -23.31
C ILE A 111 -5.09 11.88 -21.84
N LYS A 112 -4.49 12.61 -20.90
CA LYS A 112 -4.77 12.44 -19.47
C LYS A 112 -6.18 12.87 -19.04
N ASP A 113 -6.87 13.65 -19.84
CA ASP A 113 -8.27 14.04 -19.64
C ASP A 113 -9.29 13.02 -20.17
N GLN A 114 -8.81 11.98 -20.86
CA GLN A 114 -9.68 10.95 -21.39
C GLN A 114 -9.97 9.87 -20.33
N ASP A 115 -11.15 9.25 -20.44
CA ASP A 115 -11.52 8.14 -19.60
C ASP A 115 -10.62 6.93 -19.87
N ILE A 116 -9.99 6.41 -18.83
CA ILE A 116 -9.06 5.28 -18.92
C ILE A 116 -9.79 3.95 -18.73
N ILE A 117 -10.75 3.90 -17.83
CA ILE A 117 -11.46 2.68 -17.45
C ILE A 117 -12.96 2.96 -17.46
N GLY A 118 -13.62 2.50 -18.51
CA GLY A 118 -15.06 2.63 -18.66
C GLY A 118 -15.56 4.08 -18.63
N ASP A 119 -16.80 4.25 -18.24
CA ASP A 119 -17.49 5.54 -18.15
C ASP A 119 -17.59 6.07 -16.69
N ALA A 120 -16.74 5.58 -15.81
CA ALA A 120 -16.72 5.94 -14.39
C ALA A 120 -15.93 7.22 -14.07
N ASN A 121 -15.64 8.04 -15.07
CA ASN A 121 -14.93 9.31 -14.92
C ASN A 121 -13.49 9.17 -14.36
N ASN A 122 -12.84 8.06 -14.63
CA ASN A 122 -11.48 7.75 -14.19
C ASN A 122 -10.48 8.18 -15.27
N THR A 123 -10.11 9.43 -15.25
CA THR A 123 -9.08 9.98 -16.17
C THR A 123 -7.67 9.73 -15.64
N GLY A 124 -6.65 9.94 -16.47
CA GLY A 124 -5.26 9.90 -16.05
C GLY A 124 -4.91 10.89 -14.94
N TRP A 125 -5.65 11.99 -14.84
CA TRP A 125 -5.51 12.96 -13.76
C TRP A 125 -6.02 12.47 -12.40
N SER A 126 -6.96 11.53 -12.39
CA SER A 126 -7.46 10.91 -11.16
C SER A 126 -6.54 9.81 -10.65
N MET A 127 -5.55 9.38 -11.44
CA MET A 127 -4.63 8.30 -11.11
C MET A 127 -3.23 8.85 -10.95
N SER A 128 -2.82 9.11 -9.72
CA SER A 128 -1.50 9.60 -9.36
C SER A 128 -0.48 8.47 -9.19
N ALA A 129 0.78 8.83 -8.93
CA ALA A 129 1.83 7.87 -8.59
C ALA A 129 1.57 7.28 -7.20
N GLY A 130 0.94 6.11 -7.16
CA GLY A 130 0.19 5.67 -6.00
C GLY A 130 0.97 5.03 -4.86
N GLY A 131 2.20 4.53 -5.03
CA GLY A 131 2.86 3.91 -3.89
C GLY A 131 4.17 3.19 -4.16
N LEU A 132 4.91 2.93 -3.08
CA LEU A 132 6.14 2.15 -3.07
C LEU A 132 6.16 1.15 -1.93
N ALA A 133 6.82 0.01 -2.16
CA ALA A 133 7.21 -0.92 -1.12
C ALA A 133 8.60 -0.55 -0.60
N GLY A 134 8.70 -0.17 0.67
CA GLY A 134 9.98 -0.12 1.38
C GLY A 134 10.32 -1.49 1.93
N VAL A 135 11.57 -1.93 1.79
CA VAL A 135 12.02 -3.26 2.20
C VAL A 135 13.33 -3.17 2.95
N TRP A 136 13.37 -3.66 4.17
CA TRP A 136 14.58 -3.80 4.97
C TRP A 136 15.25 -5.15 4.71
N ALA A 137 16.06 -5.21 3.68
CA ALA A 137 16.81 -6.40 3.28
C ALA A 137 18.32 -6.19 3.54
N LYS A 138 19.05 -7.27 3.82
CA LYS A 138 20.50 -7.21 4.02
C LYS A 138 21.25 -6.84 2.75
N GLU A 139 20.74 -7.32 1.62
CA GLU A 139 21.30 -7.09 0.29
C GLU A 139 20.17 -6.92 -0.73
N ASN A 140 20.42 -6.18 -1.80
CA ASN A 140 19.47 -6.05 -2.91
C ASN A 140 19.53 -7.28 -3.83
N THR A 141 19.12 -8.42 -3.29
CA THR A 141 19.00 -9.69 -4.01
C THR A 141 17.59 -10.24 -3.87
N ARG A 142 17.17 -11.07 -4.82
CA ARG A 142 15.84 -11.72 -4.79
C ARG A 142 15.59 -12.46 -3.47
N ASP A 143 16.58 -13.22 -3.03
CA ASP A 143 16.45 -14.08 -1.85
C ASP A 143 16.33 -13.26 -0.57
N GLU A 144 17.12 -12.20 -0.41
CA GLU A 144 17.07 -11.33 0.76
C GLU A 144 15.80 -10.48 0.79
N ILE A 145 15.32 -10.00 -0.35
CA ILE A 145 14.02 -9.29 -0.45
C ILE A 145 12.88 -10.24 -0.09
N TYR A 146 12.89 -11.48 -0.61
CA TYR A 146 11.88 -12.46 -0.26
C TYR A 146 11.93 -12.86 1.22
N ALA A 147 13.12 -12.99 1.79
CA ALA A 147 13.31 -13.24 3.20
C ALA A 147 12.74 -12.08 4.06
N ALA A 148 12.97 -10.82 3.66
CA ALA A 148 12.38 -9.67 4.32
C ALA A 148 10.85 -9.67 4.25
N PHE A 149 10.24 -10.04 3.13
CA PHE A 149 8.79 -10.23 3.01
C PHE A 149 8.26 -11.28 4.00
N LYS A 150 8.96 -12.39 4.14
CA LYS A 150 8.59 -13.43 5.11
C LYS A 150 8.72 -12.96 6.56
N ARG A 151 9.71 -12.13 6.87
CA ARG A 151 9.86 -11.51 8.20
C ARG A 151 8.95 -10.30 8.40
N LYS A 152 8.28 -9.82 7.32
CA LYS A 152 7.43 -8.61 7.32
C LYS A 152 8.22 -7.32 7.63
N GLU A 153 9.49 -7.30 7.28
CA GLU A 153 10.38 -6.15 7.37
C GLU A 153 10.17 -5.23 6.17
N VAL A 154 8.94 -4.75 6.04
CA VAL A 154 8.45 -3.95 4.92
C VAL A 154 7.55 -2.82 5.43
N TYR A 155 7.42 -1.78 4.61
CA TYR A 155 6.46 -0.70 4.84
C TYR A 155 5.97 -0.13 3.51
N ALA A 156 4.86 0.59 3.56
CA ALA A 156 4.28 1.28 2.41
C ALA A 156 4.58 2.77 2.47
N THR A 157 4.74 3.39 1.31
CA THR A 157 4.62 4.83 1.13
C THR A 157 3.62 5.13 0.03
N THR A 158 3.09 6.35 0.01
CA THR A 158 2.16 6.84 -1.02
C THR A 158 2.88 7.45 -2.23
N GLY A 159 4.14 7.05 -2.48
CA GLY A 159 4.98 7.50 -3.60
C GLY A 159 6.32 8.09 -3.18
N PRO A 160 6.40 8.90 -2.10
CA PRO A 160 7.66 9.47 -1.65
C PRO A 160 8.66 8.39 -1.20
N ARG A 161 9.95 8.62 -1.46
CA ARG A 161 11.04 7.74 -1.01
C ARG A 161 11.45 8.08 0.42
N ILE A 162 10.59 7.79 1.38
CA ILE A 162 10.82 8.00 2.81
C ILE A 162 11.36 6.72 3.42
N GLY A 163 12.43 6.80 4.22
CA GLY A 163 12.94 5.68 5.03
C GLY A 163 12.25 5.67 6.39
N VAL A 164 11.54 4.59 6.69
CA VAL A 164 10.83 4.40 7.97
C VAL A 164 11.21 3.05 8.57
N GLN A 165 11.58 3.05 9.85
CA GLN A 165 11.77 1.84 10.64
C GLN A 165 11.07 2.04 12.00
N VAL A 166 10.14 1.16 12.33
CA VAL A 166 9.32 1.25 13.53
C VAL A 166 9.57 0.05 14.42
N PHE A 167 9.85 0.32 15.68
CA PHE A 167 9.97 -0.69 16.72
C PHE A 167 8.87 -0.42 17.77
N ALA A 168 8.16 -1.46 18.14
CA ALA A 168 7.12 -1.38 19.14
C ALA A 168 7.20 -2.55 20.12
N GLY A 169 6.97 -2.30 21.39
CA GLY A 169 7.01 -3.33 22.44
C GLY A 169 6.59 -2.75 23.78
N TRP A 170 6.35 -3.63 24.74
CA TRP A 170 5.99 -3.24 26.11
C TRP A 170 7.20 -2.82 26.95
N ASP A 171 8.39 -3.36 26.64
CA ASP A 171 9.66 -3.00 27.23
C ASP A 171 10.69 -2.80 26.11
N LEU A 172 11.06 -1.56 25.89
CA LEU A 172 12.03 -1.13 24.89
C LEU A 172 13.35 -0.66 25.52
N SER A 173 13.54 -0.91 26.81
CA SER A 173 14.71 -0.43 27.59
C SER A 173 16.04 -0.97 27.04
N ASP A 174 16.04 -2.16 26.45
CA ASP A 174 17.24 -2.83 25.93
C ASP A 174 17.47 -2.57 24.44
N ILE A 175 16.62 -1.77 23.78
CA ILE A 175 16.80 -1.43 22.38
C ILE A 175 17.82 -0.30 22.25
N THR A 176 19.06 -0.67 21.97
CA THR A 176 20.10 0.27 21.56
C THR A 176 20.14 0.28 20.02
N TYR A 177 19.68 1.36 19.40
CA TYR A 177 19.83 1.55 17.97
C TYR A 177 20.70 2.76 17.68
N THR A 178 21.58 2.60 16.72
CA THR A 178 22.35 3.72 16.17
C THR A 178 21.55 4.31 15.02
N VAL A 179 21.03 5.51 15.19
CA VAL A 179 20.41 6.26 14.09
C VAL A 179 21.53 6.72 13.16
N SER A 180 21.70 6.03 12.05
CA SER A 180 22.50 6.53 10.95
C SER A 180 21.63 7.49 10.14
N TYR A 181 21.86 8.80 10.33
CA TYR A 181 21.24 9.81 9.45
C TYR A 181 21.85 9.69 8.05
N THR A 182 21.25 8.93 7.18
CA THR A 182 21.46 9.14 5.76
C THR A 182 20.73 10.42 5.39
N HIS A 183 21.47 11.48 5.15
CA HIS A 183 20.94 12.72 4.60
C HIS A 183 20.44 12.42 3.17
N LEU A 184 19.16 12.20 3.04
CA LEU A 184 18.48 12.34 1.77
C LEU A 184 18.47 13.84 1.46
N ARG A 185 19.46 14.31 0.71
CA ARG A 185 19.36 15.61 0.05
C ARG A 185 18.21 15.48 -0.96
N ALA A 186 17.09 16.12 -0.66
CA ALA A 186 16.17 16.52 -1.71
C ALA A 186 16.98 17.44 -2.64
N HIS A 187 17.25 16.99 -3.84
CA HIS A 187 17.70 17.88 -4.90
C HIS A 187 16.48 18.68 -5.32
N GLU A 188 16.51 19.99 -5.02
CA GLU A 188 15.65 20.99 -5.61
C GLU A 188 15.78 20.98 -7.15
#